data_c03005221c68ae83ae9c0bd9903ee020
#
_entry.id   c03005221c68ae83ae9c0bd9903ee020
#
_cell.length_a   1.000
_cell.length_b   1.000
_cell.length_c   1.000
_cell.angle_alpha   90.00
_cell.angle_beta   90.00
_cell.angle_gamma   90.00
#
_symmetry.space_group_name_H-M   'P 1'
#
loop_
_entity.id
_entity.type
_entity.pdbx_description
1 polymer ?
#
loop_
_entity_poly.entity_id
_entity_poly.type
_entity_poly.pdbx_seq_one_letter_code
_entity_poly.pdbx_strand_id
1 'polypeptide(L)'
;MQKTVIVYESEYGTTEKIAKYLSLVLGPAKYCKTADFSDNYKDFDFIIIGSPIYSGKILPKITEFIEENINWLKKKNVSLFCTCINIEDGNENLIALEKILGNVITKRALGGILKLDRLKENDSQLLKEFSEKLDFKLGDMDKFKLEDVVNYALELKLIKDDLIPKMPVTDLKNILEEFLTNHNTCTLSTSHKQRVRSTPIEYNYNNGYIYLLSEVGEKFANILLNKDVSVAVYEDYTNMNNLAGMQISGTASVVENKEEYKNIIAMKGLNLNFIKKMPVNMNIIKIKIKKIEFLYSKFKKMGYEPKQIIQFD
;
A
#
# COMPACT_ATOMS: atom_id res chain seq x y z
N MET A 1 14.81 -3.36 -4.44
CA MET A 1 13.37 -3.02 -4.33
C MET A 1 12.95 -2.30 -5.58
N GLN A 2 11.87 -2.72 -6.19
CA GLN A 2 11.31 -2.05 -7.36
C GLN A 2 11.04 -0.57 -7.06
N LYS A 3 11.60 0.31 -7.90
CA LYS A 3 11.47 1.76 -7.77
C LYS A 3 10.31 2.26 -8.62
N THR A 4 9.60 3.26 -8.12
CA THR A 4 8.48 3.90 -8.83
C THR A 4 8.84 5.33 -9.18
N VAL A 5 8.61 5.76 -10.43
CA VAL A 5 8.60 7.17 -10.80
C VAL A 5 7.19 7.57 -11.23
N ILE A 6 6.75 8.72 -10.73
CA ILE A 6 5.46 9.33 -11.08
C ILE A 6 5.77 10.62 -11.85
N VAL A 7 5.52 10.60 -13.15
CA VAL A 7 5.70 11.77 -14.02
C VAL A 7 4.35 12.43 -14.22
N TYR A 8 4.26 13.71 -13.94
CA TYR A 8 2.98 14.42 -14.02
C TYR A 8 3.13 15.83 -14.55
N GLU A 9 2.00 16.40 -14.97
CA GLU A 9 1.83 17.84 -15.15
C GLU A 9 0.69 18.36 -14.27
N SER A 10 0.77 19.61 -13.86
CA SER A 10 -0.24 20.23 -13.01
C SER A 10 -0.12 21.74 -13.07
N GLU A 11 -1.21 22.43 -13.45
CA GLU A 11 -1.28 23.90 -13.42
C GLU A 11 -1.83 24.40 -12.08
N TYR A 12 -2.85 23.72 -11.54
CA TYR A 12 -3.61 24.17 -10.35
C TYR A 12 -3.40 23.30 -9.12
N GLY A 13 -2.44 22.37 -9.16
CA GLY A 13 -1.93 21.62 -7.99
C GLY A 13 -2.66 20.32 -7.64
N THR A 14 -3.86 20.02 -8.17
CA THR A 14 -4.58 18.80 -7.80
C THR A 14 -3.84 17.53 -8.26
N THR A 15 -3.37 17.48 -9.51
CA THR A 15 -2.60 16.34 -10.05
C THR A 15 -1.28 16.14 -9.29
N GLU A 16 -0.60 17.24 -8.96
CA GLU A 16 0.61 17.21 -8.14
C GLU A 16 0.36 16.62 -6.76
N LYS A 17 -0.71 17.06 -6.09
CA LYS A 17 -1.14 16.53 -4.78
C LYS A 17 -1.38 15.03 -4.84
N ILE A 18 -2.05 14.55 -5.90
CA ILE A 18 -2.28 13.12 -6.11
C ILE A 18 -0.96 12.38 -6.36
N ALA A 19 -0.09 12.88 -7.25
CA ALA A 19 1.22 12.29 -7.49
C ALA A 19 2.04 12.14 -6.20
N LYS A 20 2.02 13.17 -5.34
CA LYS A 20 2.64 13.11 -4.01
C LYS A 20 2.02 12.01 -3.14
N TYR A 21 0.70 11.90 -3.07
CA TYR A 21 0.03 10.87 -2.25
C TYR A 21 0.31 9.45 -2.76
N LEU A 22 0.29 9.23 -4.07
CA LEU A 22 0.70 7.96 -4.66
C LEU A 22 2.14 7.61 -4.27
N SER A 23 3.07 8.60 -4.29
CA SER A 23 4.47 8.37 -3.93
C SER A 23 4.66 7.96 -2.48
N LEU A 24 3.82 8.43 -1.56
CA LEU A 24 3.86 8.05 -0.14
C LEU A 24 3.50 6.57 0.09
N VAL A 25 2.64 6.01 -0.76
CA VAL A 25 2.18 4.61 -0.65
C VAL A 25 3.09 3.65 -1.42
N LEU A 26 3.64 4.07 -2.56
CA LEU A 26 4.33 3.22 -3.52
C LEU A 26 5.86 3.14 -3.34
N GLY A 27 6.37 3.59 -2.22
CA GLY A 27 7.82 3.63 -1.96
C GLY A 27 8.60 2.34 -2.29
N PRO A 28 9.89 2.45 -2.65
CA PRO A 28 10.62 3.68 -2.92
C PRO A 28 10.13 4.38 -4.19
N ALA A 29 9.79 5.64 -4.08
CA ALA A 29 9.18 6.39 -5.17
C ALA A 29 9.76 7.81 -5.31
N LYS A 30 9.69 8.33 -6.54
CA LYS A 30 9.97 9.72 -6.89
C LYS A 30 8.77 10.26 -7.66
N TYR A 31 8.45 11.53 -7.51
CA TYR A 31 7.49 12.22 -8.38
C TYR A 31 8.13 13.49 -8.93
N CYS A 32 7.87 13.82 -10.18
CA CYS A 32 8.44 14.98 -10.86
C CYS A 32 7.53 15.43 -12.01
N LYS A 33 7.63 16.70 -12.39
CA LYS A 33 7.07 17.19 -13.66
C LYS A 33 7.86 16.65 -14.84
N THR A 34 7.28 16.72 -16.04
CA THR A 34 7.96 16.28 -17.28
C THR A 34 9.27 17.01 -17.48
N ALA A 35 9.33 18.32 -17.21
CA ALA A 35 10.55 19.14 -17.34
C ALA A 35 11.67 18.76 -16.34
N ASP A 36 11.32 18.13 -15.20
CA ASP A 36 12.27 17.72 -14.16
C ASP A 36 12.63 16.22 -14.27
N PHE A 37 12.16 15.55 -15.33
CA PHE A 37 12.45 14.15 -15.54
C PHE A 37 13.93 13.93 -15.82
N SER A 38 14.55 13.03 -15.06
CA SER A 38 15.97 12.67 -15.22
C SER A 38 16.12 11.30 -15.86
N ASP A 39 17.10 11.14 -16.74
CA ASP A 39 17.43 9.85 -17.37
C ASP A 39 17.73 8.75 -16.33
N ASN A 40 18.18 9.11 -15.14
CA ASN A 40 18.36 8.17 -14.02
C ASN A 40 17.04 7.49 -13.60
N TYR A 41 15.89 8.07 -13.92
CA TYR A 41 14.59 7.46 -13.63
C TYR A 41 14.21 6.38 -14.66
N LYS A 42 14.93 6.29 -15.79
CA LYS A 42 14.73 5.22 -16.78
C LYS A 42 15.09 3.84 -16.22
N ASP A 43 15.88 3.79 -15.14
CA ASP A 43 16.19 2.55 -14.41
C ASP A 43 15.08 2.11 -13.45
N PHE A 44 14.02 2.92 -13.29
CA PHE A 44 12.91 2.57 -12.43
C PHE A 44 12.01 1.52 -13.12
N ASP A 45 11.35 0.69 -12.30
CA ASP A 45 10.63 -0.49 -12.77
C ASP A 45 9.15 -0.22 -13.04
N PHE A 46 8.56 0.69 -12.26
CA PHE A 46 7.15 1.02 -12.27
C PHE A 46 6.96 2.50 -12.57
N ILE A 47 6.26 2.80 -13.64
CA ILE A 47 6.09 4.16 -14.14
C ILE A 47 4.63 4.56 -14.01
N ILE A 48 4.36 5.72 -13.43
CA ILE A 48 3.01 6.27 -13.37
C ILE A 48 3.01 7.62 -14.07
N ILE A 49 2.09 7.82 -14.99
CA ILE A 49 1.96 9.09 -15.73
C ILE A 49 0.63 9.73 -15.36
N GLY A 50 0.67 10.99 -14.95
CA GLY A 50 -0.47 11.75 -14.48
C GLY A 50 -0.70 13.06 -15.23
N SER A 51 -1.93 13.33 -15.66
CA SER A 51 -2.31 14.58 -16.33
C SER A 51 -3.60 15.14 -15.75
N PRO A 52 -3.75 16.48 -15.64
CA PRO A 52 -5.08 17.04 -15.56
C PRO A 52 -5.78 16.97 -16.94
N ILE A 53 -7.10 17.01 -16.94
CA ILE A 53 -7.91 17.20 -18.13
C ILE A 53 -8.37 18.66 -18.14
N TYR A 54 -7.87 19.42 -19.11
CA TYR A 54 -8.30 20.79 -19.36
C TYR A 54 -8.95 20.91 -20.72
N SER A 55 -10.11 21.56 -20.78
CA SER A 55 -10.90 21.67 -22.03
C SER A 55 -11.12 20.30 -22.72
N GLY A 56 -11.38 19.25 -21.92
CA GLY A 56 -11.64 17.89 -22.39
C GLY A 56 -10.40 17.12 -22.88
N LYS A 57 -9.17 17.62 -22.66
CA LYS A 57 -7.95 17.03 -23.22
C LYS A 57 -6.83 16.88 -22.17
N ILE A 58 -5.98 15.87 -22.40
CA ILE A 58 -4.68 15.71 -21.73
C ILE A 58 -3.79 16.91 -22.07
N LEU A 59 -2.98 17.34 -21.11
CA LEU A 59 -2.00 18.40 -21.36
C LEU A 59 -0.97 17.96 -22.43
N PRO A 60 -0.67 18.83 -23.43
CA PRO A 60 0.29 18.50 -24.51
C PRO A 60 1.64 18.04 -24.00
N LYS A 61 2.17 18.62 -22.94
CA LYS A 61 3.46 18.22 -22.33
C LYS A 61 3.50 16.73 -21.91
N ILE A 62 2.38 16.16 -21.50
CA ILE A 62 2.31 14.71 -21.18
C ILE A 62 2.34 13.89 -22.46
N THR A 63 1.64 14.31 -23.51
CA THR A 63 1.65 13.60 -24.79
C THR A 63 3.04 13.64 -25.42
N GLU A 64 3.66 14.81 -25.43
CA GLU A 64 5.05 15.02 -25.89
C GLU A 64 6.04 14.14 -25.11
N PHE A 65 5.95 14.14 -23.78
CA PHE A 65 6.78 13.27 -22.94
C PHE A 65 6.62 11.78 -23.30
N ILE A 66 5.37 11.32 -23.52
CA ILE A 66 5.11 9.93 -23.91
C ILE A 66 5.71 9.62 -25.27
N GLU A 67 5.54 10.49 -26.26
CA GLU A 67 6.05 10.31 -27.63
C GLU A 67 7.58 10.26 -27.65
N GLU A 68 8.24 11.19 -26.96
CA GLU A 68 9.70 11.23 -26.85
C GLU A 68 10.29 10.01 -26.13
N ASN A 69 9.56 9.42 -25.19
CA ASN A 69 10.01 8.30 -24.37
C ASN A 69 9.34 6.96 -24.73
N ILE A 70 8.60 6.88 -25.82
CA ILE A 70 7.74 5.75 -26.16
C ILE A 70 8.47 4.40 -26.20
N ASN A 71 9.68 4.35 -26.77
CA ASN A 71 10.49 3.14 -26.89
C ASN A 71 10.94 2.58 -25.53
N TRP A 72 11.15 3.48 -24.56
CA TRP A 72 11.47 3.11 -23.20
C TRP A 72 10.23 2.71 -22.41
N LEU A 73 9.16 3.50 -22.50
CA LEU A 73 7.90 3.26 -21.78
C LEU A 73 7.28 1.89 -22.16
N LYS A 74 7.35 1.51 -23.44
CA LYS A 74 6.86 0.18 -23.89
C LYS A 74 7.57 -1.02 -23.25
N LYS A 75 8.74 -0.81 -22.64
CA LYS A 75 9.51 -1.86 -21.95
C LYS A 75 9.28 -1.86 -20.45
N LYS A 76 8.44 -0.96 -19.92
CA LYS A 76 8.20 -0.76 -18.49
C LYS A 76 6.76 -1.09 -18.09
N ASN A 77 6.55 -1.27 -16.81
CA ASN A 77 5.22 -1.38 -16.22
C ASN A 77 4.63 0.02 -16.07
N VAL A 78 3.67 0.37 -16.91
CA VAL A 78 3.10 1.71 -16.97
C VAL A 78 1.68 1.72 -16.41
N SER A 79 1.38 2.70 -15.56
CA SER A 79 0.02 3.00 -15.11
C SER A 79 -0.29 4.47 -15.36
N LEU A 80 -1.56 4.79 -15.55
CA LEU A 80 -2.01 6.12 -15.89
C LEU A 80 -3.01 6.66 -14.86
N PHE A 81 -2.98 7.95 -14.60
CA PHE A 81 -4.12 8.62 -13.98
C PHE A 81 -4.38 9.99 -14.60
N CYS A 82 -5.60 10.45 -14.48
CA CYS A 82 -5.90 11.85 -14.76
C CYS A 82 -6.73 12.47 -13.64
N THR A 83 -6.73 13.80 -13.58
CA THR A 83 -7.62 14.58 -12.72
C THR A 83 -8.59 15.36 -13.58
N CYS A 84 -9.88 15.26 -13.32
CA CYS A 84 -10.92 15.85 -14.15
C CYS A 84 -12.16 16.21 -13.33
N ILE A 85 -13.00 17.07 -13.87
CA ILE A 85 -14.33 17.36 -13.32
C ILE A 85 -15.35 16.34 -13.83
N ASN A 86 -15.26 15.96 -15.10
CA ASN A 86 -16.03 14.88 -15.71
C ASN A 86 -15.21 13.60 -15.81
N ILE A 87 -15.62 12.56 -15.10
CA ILE A 87 -14.90 11.26 -15.04
C ILE A 87 -14.98 10.51 -16.37
N GLU A 88 -16.06 10.66 -17.14
CA GLU A 88 -16.22 10.02 -18.44
C GLU A 88 -15.18 10.56 -19.44
N ASP A 89 -15.06 11.88 -19.56
CA ASP A 89 -14.03 12.53 -20.38
C ASP A 89 -12.62 12.10 -19.96
N GLY A 90 -12.40 11.98 -18.64
CA GLY A 90 -11.15 11.49 -18.08
C GLY A 90 -10.81 10.08 -18.56
N ASN A 91 -11.79 9.16 -18.52
CA ASN A 91 -11.62 7.78 -18.95
C ASN A 91 -11.34 7.67 -20.46
N GLU A 92 -12.04 8.44 -21.30
CA GLU A 92 -11.83 8.48 -22.76
C GLU A 92 -10.39 8.90 -23.10
N ASN A 93 -9.92 9.96 -22.45
CA ASN A 93 -8.54 10.44 -22.61
C ASN A 93 -7.50 9.39 -22.18
N LEU A 94 -7.72 8.70 -21.07
CA LEU A 94 -6.82 7.63 -20.62
C LEU A 94 -6.82 6.44 -21.58
N ILE A 95 -7.96 6.08 -22.18
CA ILE A 95 -8.05 5.05 -23.22
C ILE A 95 -7.25 5.47 -24.47
N ALA A 96 -7.26 6.74 -24.83
CA ALA A 96 -6.47 7.24 -25.95
C ALA A 96 -4.97 7.10 -25.69
N LEU A 97 -4.48 7.44 -24.47
CA LEU A 97 -3.08 7.25 -24.09
C LEU A 97 -2.68 5.76 -24.01
N GLU A 98 -3.58 4.90 -23.50
CA GLU A 98 -3.35 3.46 -23.47
C GLU A 98 -3.12 2.88 -24.87
N LYS A 99 -3.88 3.33 -25.88
CA LYS A 99 -3.68 2.91 -27.28
C LYS A 99 -2.30 3.28 -27.83
N ILE A 100 -1.75 4.43 -27.42
CA ILE A 100 -0.41 4.88 -27.83
C ILE A 100 0.67 4.02 -27.15
N LEU A 101 0.53 3.75 -25.87
CA LEU A 101 1.51 3.02 -25.05
C LEU A 101 1.45 1.50 -25.30
N GLY A 102 0.26 0.92 -25.38
CA GLY A 102 0.04 -0.50 -25.66
C GLY A 102 0.27 -1.47 -24.49
N ASN A 103 0.84 -1.00 -23.37
CA ASN A 103 1.25 -1.83 -22.22
C ASN A 103 0.81 -1.23 -20.88
N VAL A 104 -0.31 -0.53 -20.85
CA VAL A 104 -0.83 0.07 -19.60
C VAL A 104 -1.44 -1.01 -18.73
N ILE A 105 -0.96 -1.13 -17.49
CA ILE A 105 -1.40 -2.13 -16.52
C ILE A 105 -2.74 -1.71 -15.89
N THR A 106 -2.84 -0.46 -15.49
CA THR A 106 -4.08 0.10 -14.93
C THR A 106 -4.16 1.60 -15.20
N LYS A 107 -5.38 2.11 -15.22
CA LYS A 107 -5.67 3.53 -15.42
C LYS A 107 -6.82 3.99 -14.55
N ARG A 108 -6.79 5.25 -14.09
CA ARG A 108 -7.83 5.80 -13.21
C ARG A 108 -8.08 7.27 -13.47
N ALA A 109 -9.32 7.62 -13.78
CA ALA A 109 -9.79 9.00 -13.72
C ALA A 109 -10.18 9.34 -12.27
N LEU A 110 -9.62 10.42 -11.74
CA LEU A 110 -9.80 10.89 -10.36
C LEU A 110 -10.42 12.29 -10.37
N GLY A 111 -11.22 12.58 -9.36
CA GLY A 111 -11.87 13.88 -9.23
C GLY A 111 -10.87 15.04 -9.10
N GLY A 112 -11.05 16.10 -9.87
CA GLY A 112 -10.30 17.36 -9.82
C GLY A 112 -10.98 18.43 -8.96
N ILE A 113 -10.29 19.55 -8.79
CA ILE A 113 -10.78 20.75 -8.13
C ILE A 113 -10.72 21.89 -9.12
N LEU A 114 -11.84 22.56 -9.33
CA LEU A 114 -11.95 23.82 -10.08
C LEU A 114 -12.26 24.95 -9.10
N LYS A 115 -11.37 25.95 -9.04
CA LYS A 115 -11.57 27.19 -8.28
C LYS A 115 -11.45 28.37 -9.23
N LEU A 116 -12.54 29.11 -9.45
CA LEU A 116 -12.60 30.17 -10.42
C LEU A 116 -11.62 31.30 -10.11
N ASP A 117 -11.41 31.61 -8.84
CA ASP A 117 -10.50 32.66 -8.37
C ASP A 117 -9.01 32.32 -8.58
N ARG A 118 -8.68 31.07 -8.91
CA ARG A 118 -7.31 30.58 -9.16
C ARG A 118 -6.98 30.42 -10.63
N LEU A 119 -7.96 30.57 -11.50
CA LEU A 119 -7.76 30.38 -12.94
C LEU A 119 -6.91 31.50 -13.51
N LYS A 120 -6.00 31.16 -14.40
CA LYS A 120 -5.31 32.11 -15.27
C LYS A 120 -6.35 32.78 -16.18
N GLU A 121 -6.10 34.02 -16.60
CA GLU A 121 -7.04 34.80 -17.37
C GLU A 121 -7.54 34.07 -18.63
N ASN A 122 -6.62 33.48 -19.40
CA ASN A 122 -6.96 32.68 -20.59
C ASN A 122 -7.88 31.51 -20.28
N ASP A 123 -7.58 30.75 -19.20
CA ASP A 123 -8.39 29.58 -18.82
C ASP A 123 -9.77 30.00 -18.31
N SER A 124 -9.84 31.13 -17.60
CA SER A 124 -11.11 31.72 -17.16
C SER A 124 -11.96 32.13 -18.33
N GLN A 125 -11.38 32.76 -19.37
CA GLN A 125 -12.10 33.18 -20.57
C GLN A 125 -12.61 31.96 -21.35
N LEU A 126 -11.77 30.97 -21.61
CA LEU A 126 -12.14 29.71 -22.28
C LEU A 126 -13.31 29.02 -21.57
N LEU A 127 -13.24 28.97 -20.24
CA LEU A 127 -14.27 28.31 -19.43
C LEU A 127 -15.60 29.08 -19.48
N LYS A 128 -15.56 30.42 -19.52
CA LYS A 128 -16.77 31.29 -19.73
C LYS A 128 -17.40 31.00 -21.07
N GLU A 129 -16.63 31.05 -22.16
CA GLU A 129 -17.11 30.74 -23.51
C GLU A 129 -17.71 29.34 -23.61
N PHE A 130 -17.10 28.36 -22.92
CA PHE A 130 -17.61 27.01 -22.87
C PHE A 130 -18.93 26.89 -22.10
N SER A 131 -19.05 27.64 -20.98
CA SER A 131 -20.28 27.66 -20.18
C SER A 131 -21.45 28.31 -20.92
N GLU A 132 -21.18 29.36 -21.66
CA GLU A 132 -22.18 30.05 -22.48
C GLU A 132 -22.70 29.15 -23.63
N LYS A 133 -21.79 28.39 -24.27
CA LYS A 133 -22.16 27.47 -25.36
C LYS A 133 -23.01 26.29 -24.89
N LEU A 134 -22.80 25.81 -23.68
CA LEU A 134 -23.48 24.63 -23.12
C LEU A 134 -24.58 24.99 -22.12
N ASP A 135 -24.87 26.28 -21.93
CA ASP A 135 -25.89 26.78 -21.02
C ASP A 135 -25.80 26.20 -19.60
N PHE A 136 -24.58 26.11 -19.06
CA PHE A 136 -24.38 25.67 -17.68
C PHE A 136 -23.85 26.79 -16.78
N LYS A 137 -24.28 26.80 -15.51
CA LYS A 137 -23.84 27.80 -14.55
C LYS A 137 -22.40 27.52 -14.08
N LEU A 138 -21.51 28.47 -14.39
CA LEU A 138 -20.15 28.48 -13.88
C LEU A 138 -20.13 28.58 -12.34
N GLY A 139 -19.31 27.76 -11.69
CA GLY A 139 -19.09 27.76 -10.25
C GLY A 139 -17.87 26.98 -9.86
N ASP A 140 -17.45 27.15 -8.64
CA ASP A 140 -16.44 26.29 -8.03
C ASP A 140 -16.94 24.86 -7.98
N MET A 141 -16.06 23.91 -8.33
CA MET A 141 -16.35 22.46 -8.25
C MET A 141 -15.23 21.77 -7.51
N ASP A 142 -15.61 20.92 -6.55
CA ASP A 142 -14.69 20.03 -5.85
C ASP A 142 -15.19 18.60 -6.00
N LYS A 143 -14.53 17.85 -6.86
CA LYS A 143 -14.76 16.41 -7.09
C LYS A 143 -13.67 15.55 -6.49
N PHE A 144 -12.67 16.17 -5.85
CA PHE A 144 -11.57 15.46 -5.20
C PHE A 144 -12.07 14.63 -4.02
N LYS A 145 -11.78 13.34 -4.04
CA LYS A 145 -12.02 12.44 -2.92
C LYS A 145 -10.70 11.75 -2.54
N LEU A 146 -10.24 12.02 -1.34
CA LEU A 146 -9.00 11.42 -0.85
C LEU A 146 -9.08 9.89 -0.81
N GLU A 147 -10.24 9.34 -0.50
CA GLU A 147 -10.48 7.89 -0.46
C GLU A 147 -10.24 7.24 -1.82
N ASP A 148 -10.69 7.85 -2.93
CA ASP A 148 -10.47 7.34 -4.28
C ASP A 148 -8.98 7.30 -4.63
N VAL A 149 -8.22 8.32 -4.19
CA VAL A 149 -6.77 8.38 -4.38
C VAL A 149 -6.05 7.29 -3.57
N VAL A 150 -6.45 7.09 -2.32
CA VAL A 150 -5.87 6.06 -1.44
C VAL A 150 -6.19 4.66 -1.97
N ASN A 151 -7.42 4.41 -2.41
CA ASN A 151 -7.82 3.13 -2.99
C ASN A 151 -7.03 2.83 -4.26
N TYR A 152 -6.83 3.83 -5.14
CA TYR A 152 -5.99 3.65 -6.32
C TYR A 152 -4.51 3.41 -5.95
N ALA A 153 -3.98 4.12 -4.97
CA ALA A 153 -2.62 3.88 -4.48
C ALA A 153 -2.42 2.46 -3.93
N LEU A 154 -3.42 1.92 -3.21
CA LEU A 154 -3.38 0.56 -2.68
C LEU A 154 -3.51 -0.49 -3.80
N GLU A 155 -4.35 -0.26 -4.82
CA GLU A 155 -4.42 -1.08 -6.02
C GLU A 155 -3.07 -1.15 -6.74
N LEU A 156 -2.46 0.01 -7.00
CA LEU A 156 -1.12 0.10 -7.60
C LEU A 156 -0.06 -0.61 -6.76
N LYS A 157 -0.16 -0.53 -5.43
CA LYS A 157 0.75 -1.22 -4.52
C LYS A 157 0.63 -2.73 -4.64
N LEU A 158 -0.59 -3.27 -4.71
CA LEU A 158 -0.83 -4.70 -4.91
C LEU A 158 -0.23 -5.18 -6.23
N ILE A 159 -0.49 -4.46 -7.33
CA ILE A 159 0.08 -4.76 -8.65
C ILE A 159 1.62 -4.75 -8.58
N LYS A 160 2.19 -3.71 -7.99
CA LYS A 160 3.65 -3.59 -7.84
C LYS A 160 4.23 -4.74 -7.00
N ASP A 161 3.59 -5.12 -5.91
CA ASP A 161 4.02 -6.22 -5.04
C ASP A 161 3.95 -7.58 -5.79
N ASP A 162 3.03 -7.75 -6.73
CA ASP A 162 2.93 -8.95 -7.57
C ASP A 162 4.00 -9.04 -8.67
N LEU A 163 4.56 -7.91 -9.08
CA LEU A 163 5.66 -7.85 -10.06
C LEU A 163 7.05 -8.16 -9.44
N ILE A 164 7.15 -8.28 -8.12
CA ILE A 164 8.41 -8.64 -7.46
C ILE A 164 8.78 -10.08 -7.80
N PRO A 165 10.04 -10.35 -8.25
CA PRO A 165 10.53 -11.71 -8.41
C PRO A 165 10.39 -12.49 -7.10
N LYS A 166 9.56 -13.52 -7.12
CA LYS A 166 9.21 -14.31 -5.92
C LYS A 166 10.24 -15.43 -5.71
N MET A 167 10.68 -15.58 -4.48
CA MET A 167 11.42 -16.79 -4.05
C MET A 167 10.50 -18.01 -4.14
N PRO A 168 11.02 -19.22 -4.41
CA PRO A 168 10.23 -20.45 -4.30
C PRO A 168 9.51 -20.51 -2.95
N VAL A 169 8.22 -20.82 -2.98
CA VAL A 169 7.35 -20.75 -1.78
C VAL A 169 7.87 -21.64 -0.64
N THR A 170 8.42 -22.80 -0.98
CA THR A 170 9.00 -23.72 0.01
C THR A 170 10.19 -23.12 0.75
N ASP A 171 11.10 -22.49 -0.01
CA ASP A 171 12.31 -21.89 0.56
C ASP A 171 11.95 -20.69 1.42
N LEU A 172 11.01 -19.85 0.93
CA LEU A 172 10.52 -18.71 1.69
C LEU A 172 9.84 -19.15 2.98
N LYS A 173 9.00 -20.20 2.96
CA LYS A 173 8.35 -20.74 4.17
C LYS A 173 9.38 -21.23 5.19
N ASN A 174 10.40 -21.95 4.78
CA ASN A 174 11.44 -22.44 5.68
C ASN A 174 12.16 -21.27 6.39
N ILE A 175 12.53 -20.23 5.64
CA ILE A 175 13.19 -19.03 6.21
C ILE A 175 12.24 -18.27 7.15
N LEU A 176 10.96 -18.16 6.80
CA LEU A 176 9.93 -17.51 7.63
C LEU A 176 9.74 -18.27 8.96
N GLU A 177 9.61 -19.59 8.89
CA GLU A 177 9.44 -20.43 10.07
C GLU A 177 10.67 -20.41 10.98
N GLU A 178 11.88 -20.47 10.42
CA GLU A 178 13.12 -20.30 11.15
C GLU A 178 13.17 -18.95 11.87
N PHE A 179 12.82 -17.86 11.16
CA PHE A 179 12.82 -16.53 11.77
C PHE A 179 11.78 -16.42 12.89
N LEU A 180 10.56 -16.92 12.68
CA LEU A 180 9.48 -16.88 13.68
C LEU A 180 9.77 -17.76 14.90
N THR A 181 10.48 -18.86 14.75
CA THR A 181 10.83 -19.75 15.86
C THR A 181 12.07 -19.29 16.64
N ASN A 182 12.97 -18.55 15.99
CA ASN A 182 14.17 -17.99 16.65
C ASN A 182 13.87 -16.69 17.43
N HIS A 183 12.68 -16.12 17.25
CA HIS A 183 12.22 -14.95 18.00
C HIS A 183 11.05 -15.35 18.89
N ASN A 184 10.89 -14.66 20.00
CA ASN A 184 9.82 -14.92 20.96
C ASN A 184 9.03 -13.68 21.37
N THR A 185 9.40 -12.51 20.86
CA THR A 185 8.75 -11.23 21.19
C THR A 185 8.25 -10.58 19.93
N CYS A 186 7.02 -10.06 20.00
CA CYS A 186 6.39 -9.33 18.91
C CYS A 186 5.68 -8.07 19.41
N THR A 187 5.27 -7.23 18.48
CA THR A 187 4.31 -6.17 18.75
C THR A 187 2.97 -6.53 18.13
N LEU A 188 1.96 -6.79 18.96
CA LEU A 188 0.58 -6.98 18.53
C LEU A 188 -0.12 -5.62 18.39
N SER A 189 -0.59 -5.29 17.21
CA SER A 189 -1.40 -4.11 16.92
C SER A 189 -2.87 -4.49 16.71
N THR A 190 -3.75 -3.85 17.46
CA THR A 190 -5.21 -4.05 17.42
C THR A 190 -5.91 -2.70 17.30
N SER A 191 -7.07 -2.67 16.64
CA SER A 191 -7.83 -1.42 16.48
C SER A 191 -9.33 -1.65 16.45
N HIS A 192 -10.08 -0.68 16.92
CA HIS A 192 -11.52 -0.55 16.68
C HIS A 192 -11.89 0.92 16.66
N LYS A 193 -12.44 1.42 15.54
CA LYS A 193 -12.71 2.85 15.29
C LYS A 193 -11.44 3.70 15.56
N GLN A 194 -11.50 4.70 16.44
CA GLN A 194 -10.38 5.57 16.81
C GLN A 194 -9.43 4.95 17.85
N ARG A 195 -9.79 3.81 18.45
CA ARG A 195 -8.96 3.16 19.46
C ARG A 195 -7.94 2.24 18.78
N VAL A 196 -6.67 2.64 18.79
CA VAL A 196 -5.54 1.87 18.29
C VAL A 196 -4.63 1.50 19.45
N ARG A 197 -4.18 0.25 19.50
CA ARG A 197 -3.28 -0.23 20.54
C ARG A 197 -2.17 -1.08 19.96
N SER A 198 -0.92 -0.78 20.33
CA SER A 198 0.25 -1.61 20.07
C SER A 198 0.77 -2.16 21.39
N THR A 199 0.95 -3.48 21.47
CA THR A 199 1.33 -4.19 22.71
C THR A 199 2.55 -5.05 22.43
N PRO A 200 3.74 -4.73 23.01
CA PRO A 200 4.86 -5.66 23.04
C PRO A 200 4.47 -6.88 23.89
N ILE A 201 4.67 -8.08 23.36
CA ILE A 201 4.22 -9.30 24.03
C ILE A 201 5.03 -10.51 23.53
N GLU A 202 5.23 -11.48 24.42
CA GLU A 202 5.81 -12.76 24.07
C GLU A 202 4.87 -13.60 23.23
N TYR A 203 5.41 -14.33 22.25
CA TYR A 203 4.62 -15.21 21.40
C TYR A 203 5.28 -16.58 21.19
N ASN A 204 4.45 -17.52 20.76
CA ASN A 204 4.90 -18.77 20.14
C ASN A 204 4.29 -18.90 18.75
N TYR A 205 5.09 -19.34 17.80
CA TYR A 205 4.64 -19.70 16.46
C TYR A 205 4.46 -21.21 16.34
N ASN A 206 3.38 -21.64 15.72
CA ASN A 206 3.18 -23.05 15.34
C ASN A 206 2.22 -23.15 14.14
N ASN A 207 2.69 -23.76 13.06
CA ASN A 207 1.89 -24.15 11.89
C ASN A 207 0.96 -23.03 11.36
N GLY A 208 1.50 -21.84 11.12
CA GLY A 208 0.73 -20.71 10.57
C GLY A 208 -0.10 -19.94 11.60
N TYR A 209 0.06 -20.24 12.88
CA TYR A 209 -0.58 -19.54 13.97
C TYR A 209 0.44 -18.89 14.91
N ILE A 210 0.08 -17.73 15.43
CA ILE A 210 0.78 -17.05 16.51
C ILE A 210 -0.12 -17.14 17.76
N TYR A 211 0.47 -17.55 18.88
CA TYR A 211 -0.21 -17.71 20.16
C TYR A 211 0.40 -16.79 21.21
N LEU A 212 -0.45 -15.98 21.83
CA LEU A 212 -0.07 -15.00 22.83
C LEU A 212 -0.78 -15.33 24.13
N LEU A 213 -0.01 -15.45 25.23
CA LEU A 213 -0.58 -15.61 26.56
C LEU A 213 -0.64 -14.25 27.26
N SER A 214 -1.80 -13.85 27.75
CA SER A 214 -2.00 -12.54 28.34
C SER A 214 -3.08 -12.53 29.41
N GLU A 215 -2.88 -11.75 30.44
CA GLU A 215 -3.86 -11.54 31.50
C GLU A 215 -5.09 -10.80 30.98
N VAL A 216 -4.94 -9.50 30.72
CA VAL A 216 -6.04 -8.57 30.41
C VAL A 216 -5.56 -7.42 29.49
N GLY A 217 -6.42 -6.47 29.23
CA GLY A 217 -6.06 -5.19 28.62
C GLY A 217 -6.92 -4.83 27.42
N GLU A 218 -6.76 -3.59 26.94
CA GLU A 218 -7.55 -3.01 25.86
C GLU A 218 -7.42 -3.74 24.52
N LYS A 219 -6.37 -4.51 24.32
CA LYS A 219 -6.22 -5.38 23.13
C LYS A 219 -7.39 -6.36 22.98
N PHE A 220 -7.89 -6.91 24.11
CA PHE A 220 -9.07 -7.80 24.08
C PHE A 220 -10.33 -7.04 23.69
N ALA A 221 -10.53 -5.81 24.20
CA ALA A 221 -11.67 -5.00 23.80
C ALA A 221 -11.68 -4.70 22.30
N ASN A 222 -10.50 -4.49 21.69
CA ASN A 222 -10.39 -4.34 20.24
C ASN A 222 -10.69 -5.65 19.51
N ILE A 223 -10.05 -6.77 19.89
CA ILE A 223 -10.18 -8.08 19.23
C ILE A 223 -11.63 -8.60 19.27
N LEU A 224 -12.34 -8.38 20.36
CA LEU A 224 -13.76 -8.78 20.49
C LEU A 224 -14.67 -8.08 19.49
N LEU A 225 -14.30 -6.86 19.05
CA LEU A 225 -15.08 -6.03 18.13
C LEU A 225 -14.52 -6.02 16.69
N ASN A 226 -13.22 -6.21 16.54
CA ASN A 226 -12.52 -6.27 15.27
C ASN A 226 -11.42 -7.33 15.34
N LYS A 227 -11.61 -8.40 14.61
CA LYS A 227 -10.67 -9.54 14.62
C LYS A 227 -9.42 -9.33 13.79
N ASP A 228 -9.40 -8.33 12.89
CA ASP A 228 -8.22 -8.06 12.06
C ASP A 228 -7.13 -7.39 12.89
N VAL A 229 -5.95 -8.00 12.85
CA VAL A 229 -4.78 -7.57 13.63
C VAL A 229 -3.53 -7.53 12.77
N SER A 230 -2.56 -6.76 13.24
CA SER A 230 -1.20 -6.77 12.68
C SER A 230 -0.21 -7.15 13.76
N VAL A 231 0.78 -8.00 13.39
CA VAL A 231 1.88 -8.40 14.27
C VAL A 231 3.20 -8.02 13.61
N ALA A 232 4.08 -7.39 14.37
CA ALA A 232 5.44 -7.10 13.94
C ALA A 232 6.44 -7.98 14.72
N VAL A 233 7.29 -8.71 13.99
CA VAL A 233 8.43 -9.44 14.54
C VAL A 233 9.68 -8.93 13.84
N TYR A 234 10.67 -8.47 14.58
CA TYR A 234 11.83 -7.78 13.99
C TYR A 234 13.08 -7.90 14.86
N GLU A 235 14.22 -7.73 14.21
CA GLU A 235 15.52 -7.52 14.86
C GLU A 235 15.78 -6.02 15.09
N ASP A 236 16.62 -5.70 16.04
CA ASP A 236 17.04 -4.34 16.29
C ASP A 236 17.70 -3.71 15.06
N TYR A 237 17.35 -2.47 14.77
CA TYR A 237 17.97 -1.74 13.67
C TYR A 237 19.44 -1.46 13.94
N THR A 238 20.30 -1.95 13.09
CA THR A 238 21.73 -1.66 13.12
C THR A 238 22.17 -0.80 11.94
N ASN A 239 21.78 -1.18 10.71
CA ASN A 239 22.02 -0.42 9.49
C ASN A 239 21.15 -0.97 8.34
N MET A 240 21.13 -0.24 7.21
CA MET A 240 20.30 -0.60 6.04
C MET A 240 20.67 -1.94 5.38
N ASN A 241 21.84 -2.50 5.63
CA ASN A 241 22.25 -3.79 5.06
C ASN A 241 21.87 -4.99 5.94
N ASN A 242 21.40 -4.75 7.17
CA ASN A 242 21.02 -5.74 8.16
C ASN A 242 19.55 -5.60 8.60
N LEU A 243 18.69 -5.21 7.69
CA LEU A 243 17.26 -5.14 8.01
C LEU A 243 16.66 -6.55 8.09
N ALA A 244 15.93 -6.80 9.17
CA ALA A 244 15.13 -8.01 9.35
C ALA A 244 13.84 -7.67 10.11
N GLY A 245 12.68 -7.81 9.45
CA GLY A 245 11.40 -7.52 10.07
C GLY A 245 10.23 -8.01 9.25
N MET A 246 9.27 -8.60 9.95
CA MET A 246 8.01 -9.08 9.38
C MET A 246 6.86 -8.18 9.78
N GLN A 247 6.01 -7.86 8.82
CA GLN A 247 4.67 -7.33 9.02
C GLN A 247 3.68 -8.44 8.71
N ILE A 248 2.97 -8.90 9.72
CA ILE A 248 2.08 -10.05 9.64
C ILE A 248 0.65 -9.55 9.80
N SER A 249 -0.18 -9.75 8.79
CA SER A 249 -1.62 -9.54 8.89
C SER A 249 -2.31 -10.84 9.23
N GLY A 250 -3.24 -10.82 10.15
CA GLY A 250 -3.95 -12.02 10.59
C GLY A 250 -5.31 -11.74 11.22
N THR A 251 -6.00 -12.83 11.54
CA THR A 251 -7.28 -12.79 12.26
C THR A 251 -7.11 -13.36 13.64
N ALA A 252 -7.38 -12.56 14.65
CA ALA A 252 -7.29 -12.94 16.06
C ALA A 252 -8.60 -13.50 16.60
N SER A 253 -8.47 -14.46 17.51
CA SER A 253 -9.57 -14.96 18.35
C SER A 253 -9.07 -15.24 19.76
N VAL A 254 -9.94 -15.16 20.74
CA VAL A 254 -9.68 -15.63 22.09
C VAL A 254 -9.98 -17.13 22.13
N VAL A 255 -9.08 -17.93 22.69
CA VAL A 255 -9.27 -19.38 22.80
C VAL A 255 -10.24 -19.68 23.94
N GLU A 256 -11.40 -20.22 23.60
CA GLU A 256 -12.46 -20.58 24.55
C GLU A 256 -12.51 -22.10 24.82
N ASN A 257 -12.07 -22.92 23.88
CA ASN A 257 -12.06 -24.36 23.99
C ASN A 257 -11.02 -24.81 25.02
N LYS A 258 -11.46 -25.57 26.05
CA LYS A 258 -10.62 -26.00 27.17
C LYS A 258 -9.49 -26.96 26.75
N GLU A 259 -9.74 -27.84 25.79
CA GLU A 259 -8.71 -28.78 25.32
C GLU A 259 -7.66 -28.04 24.46
N GLU A 260 -8.09 -27.15 23.57
CA GLU A 260 -7.20 -26.30 22.81
C GLU A 260 -6.33 -25.44 23.75
N TYR A 261 -6.93 -24.85 24.77
CA TYR A 261 -6.21 -24.06 25.78
C TYR A 261 -5.10 -24.90 26.46
N LYS A 262 -5.43 -26.12 26.93
CA LYS A 262 -4.44 -27.04 27.57
C LYS A 262 -3.28 -27.37 26.61
N ASN A 263 -3.61 -27.68 25.36
CA ASN A 263 -2.63 -28.02 24.35
C ASN A 263 -1.67 -26.85 24.07
N ILE A 264 -2.18 -25.62 24.01
CA ILE A 264 -1.35 -24.44 23.80
C ILE A 264 -0.46 -24.17 25.03
N ILE A 265 -0.99 -24.29 26.25
CA ILE A 265 -0.18 -24.15 27.48
C ILE A 265 0.95 -25.17 27.51
N ALA A 266 0.66 -26.43 27.16
CA ALA A 266 1.68 -27.48 27.07
C ALA A 266 2.74 -27.19 25.98
N MET A 267 2.30 -26.74 24.79
CA MET A 267 3.18 -26.31 23.69
C MET A 267 4.12 -25.17 24.12
N LYS A 268 3.65 -24.25 24.97
CA LYS A 268 4.46 -23.18 25.55
C LYS A 268 5.40 -23.65 26.65
N GLY A 269 5.42 -24.94 26.99
CA GLY A 269 6.23 -25.50 28.07
C GLY A 269 5.76 -25.08 29.48
N LEU A 270 4.54 -24.58 29.61
CA LEU A 270 4.00 -24.08 30.86
C LEU A 270 3.21 -25.15 31.61
N ASN A 271 3.23 -25.08 32.95
CA ASN A 271 2.46 -25.99 33.79
C ASN A 271 1.04 -25.44 34.01
N LEU A 272 0.04 -26.18 33.54
CA LEU A 272 -1.37 -25.81 33.67
C LEU A 272 -1.81 -25.57 35.13
N ASN A 273 -1.32 -26.37 36.07
CA ASN A 273 -1.65 -26.22 37.49
C ASN A 273 -1.04 -24.96 38.10
N PHE A 274 0.14 -24.54 37.59
CA PHE A 274 0.72 -23.25 37.95
C PHE A 274 -0.16 -22.10 37.44
N ILE A 275 -0.54 -22.14 36.16
CA ILE A 275 -1.43 -21.12 35.56
C ILE A 275 -2.75 -21.00 36.30
N LYS A 276 -3.37 -22.13 36.70
CA LYS A 276 -4.62 -22.13 37.48
C LYS A 276 -4.49 -21.55 38.88
N LYS A 277 -3.32 -21.50 39.45
CA LYS A 277 -3.06 -20.94 40.77
C LYS A 277 -2.70 -19.45 40.73
N MET A 278 -2.57 -18.87 39.53
CA MET A 278 -2.32 -17.44 39.40
C MET A 278 -3.51 -16.61 39.93
N PRO A 279 -3.27 -15.44 40.51
CA PRO A 279 -4.33 -14.59 41.07
C PRO A 279 -5.19 -13.95 39.98
N VAL A 280 -4.82 -14.10 38.72
CA VAL A 280 -5.50 -13.55 37.54
C VAL A 280 -5.71 -14.62 36.48
N ASN A 281 -6.75 -14.44 35.68
CA ASN A 281 -7.00 -15.33 34.54
C ASN A 281 -5.98 -15.05 33.42
N MET A 282 -5.37 -16.13 32.92
CA MET A 282 -4.53 -16.08 31.75
C MET A 282 -5.33 -16.48 30.54
N ASN A 283 -5.34 -15.63 29.52
CA ASN A 283 -6.11 -15.81 28.29
C ASN A 283 -5.16 -16.03 27.12
N ILE A 284 -5.56 -16.83 26.15
CA ILE A 284 -4.80 -17.06 24.93
C ILE A 284 -5.46 -16.33 23.77
N ILE A 285 -4.68 -15.49 23.10
CA ILE A 285 -5.02 -14.94 21.78
C ILE A 285 -4.38 -15.84 20.74
N LYS A 286 -5.19 -16.42 19.86
CA LYS A 286 -4.76 -17.20 18.70
C LYS A 286 -4.93 -16.35 17.46
N ILE A 287 -3.87 -16.19 16.67
CA ILE A 287 -3.88 -15.40 15.44
C ILE A 287 -3.61 -16.35 14.26
N LYS A 288 -4.60 -16.51 13.37
CA LYS A 288 -4.40 -17.16 12.06
C LYS A 288 -3.70 -16.15 11.15
N ILE A 289 -2.52 -16.51 10.68
CA ILE A 289 -1.77 -15.67 9.73
C ILE A 289 -2.47 -15.72 8.37
N LYS A 290 -2.69 -14.52 7.77
CA LYS A 290 -3.24 -14.35 6.42
C LYS A 290 -2.16 -13.95 5.41
N LYS A 291 -1.25 -13.07 5.82
CA LYS A 291 -0.21 -12.50 4.96
C LYS A 291 1.01 -12.15 5.78
N ILE A 292 2.18 -12.43 5.23
CA ILE A 292 3.46 -11.95 5.76
C ILE A 292 4.16 -11.13 4.67
N GLU A 293 4.56 -9.90 5.02
CA GLU A 293 5.51 -9.08 4.28
C GLU A 293 6.83 -9.11 5.04
N PHE A 294 7.83 -9.78 4.50
CA PHE A 294 9.13 -9.95 5.14
C PHE A 294 10.19 -9.11 4.44
N LEU A 295 10.68 -8.09 5.12
CA LEU A 295 11.85 -7.32 4.71
C LEU A 295 13.09 -7.95 5.35
N TYR A 296 13.94 -8.60 4.53
CA TYR A 296 15.10 -9.30 5.00
C TYR A 296 16.29 -9.09 4.08
N SER A 297 17.29 -8.36 4.55
CA SER A 297 18.44 -7.96 3.73
C SER A 297 19.23 -9.16 3.18
N LYS A 298 19.18 -10.32 3.84
CA LYS A 298 19.84 -11.54 3.37
C LYS A 298 19.26 -12.08 2.06
N PHE A 299 18.01 -11.78 1.71
CA PHE A 299 17.45 -12.19 0.42
C PHE A 299 18.24 -11.65 -0.78
N LYS A 300 18.87 -10.47 -0.66
CA LYS A 300 19.75 -9.94 -1.71
C LYS A 300 20.95 -10.85 -2.01
N LYS A 301 21.54 -11.47 -0.96
CA LYS A 301 22.67 -12.38 -1.14
C LYS A 301 22.25 -13.69 -1.81
N MET A 302 20.95 -14.00 -1.78
CA MET A 302 20.35 -15.16 -2.42
C MET A 302 19.83 -14.85 -3.85
N GLY A 303 20.04 -13.61 -4.34
CA GLY A 303 19.61 -13.17 -5.66
C GLY A 303 18.15 -12.68 -5.76
N TYR A 304 17.50 -12.45 -4.61
CA TYR A 304 16.10 -11.99 -4.57
C TYR A 304 15.98 -10.55 -4.08
N GLU A 305 14.82 -9.97 -4.31
CA GLU A 305 14.45 -8.69 -3.71
C GLU A 305 14.39 -8.82 -2.17
N PRO A 306 14.86 -7.79 -1.43
CA PRO A 306 14.91 -7.83 0.04
C PRO A 306 13.54 -7.93 0.71
N LYS A 307 12.47 -7.56 0.01
CA LYS A 307 11.09 -7.74 0.46
C LYS A 307 10.47 -8.92 -0.27
N GLN A 308 10.03 -9.93 0.47
CA GLN A 308 9.23 -11.05 -0.03
C GLN A 308 7.86 -11.06 0.64
N ILE A 309 6.86 -11.54 -0.09
CA ILE A 309 5.47 -11.55 0.37
C ILE A 309 4.91 -12.95 0.17
N ILE A 310 4.24 -13.46 1.19
CA ILE A 310 3.49 -14.71 1.13
C ILE A 310 2.08 -14.50 1.69
N GLN A 311 1.10 -15.10 1.02
CA GLN A 311 -0.29 -15.17 1.49
C GLN A 311 -0.58 -16.60 1.93
N PHE A 312 -1.42 -16.74 2.94
CA PHE A 312 -1.90 -17.99 3.48
C PHE A 312 -3.42 -18.05 3.30
N ASP A 313 -3.92 -19.21 2.95
CA ASP A 313 -5.36 -19.48 2.74
C ASP A 313 -6.14 -19.57 4.08
#